data_f15c397b83c9a2eea5a2e75862c14fd3
#
_entry.id   f15c397b83c9a2eea5a2e75862c14fd3
#
_cell.length_a   1.000
_cell.length_b   1.000
_cell.length_c   1.000
_cell.angle_alpha   90.00
_cell.angle_beta   90.00
_cell.angle_gamma   90.00
#
_symmetry.space_group_name_H-M   'P 1'
#
loop_
_entity.id
_entity.type
_entity.pdbx_description
1 polymer ?
#
loop_
_entity_poly.entity_id
_entity_poly.type
_entity_poly.pdbx_seq_one_letter_code
_entity_poly.pdbx_strand_id
1 'polypeptide(L)'
;TTFALDLKKPSMELIIVYTATTIGSIGGGWLSGYLINQGWPSFKARKFSMLGFALAVVPIMLARYCENIWQAVALISLAAAAHQAWSANIYSIATDMFPKKAVSSVIGIGGMAGSVGGIFFPMIVGYLLDKYKLAGDINDGYNIIFLLCGSAYVLAWAIIYTLAPKLETANID
;
A
#
# COMPACT_ATOMS: atom_id res chain seq x y z
N THR A 1 -7.37 23.38 -3.17
CA THR A 1 -6.80 22.27 -3.98
C THR A 1 -5.75 22.85 -4.90
N THR A 2 -4.49 22.42 -4.76
CA THR A 2 -3.34 22.98 -5.49
C THR A 2 -3.49 22.83 -7.02
N PHE A 3 -4.24 21.84 -7.50
CA PHE A 3 -4.40 21.54 -8.92
C PHE A 3 -5.86 21.58 -9.42
N ALA A 4 -6.82 22.12 -8.66
CA ALA A 4 -8.22 22.34 -9.08
C ALA A 4 -8.89 21.15 -9.83
N LEU A 5 -8.55 19.91 -9.45
CA LEU A 5 -9.11 18.71 -10.07
C LEU A 5 -10.57 18.53 -9.66
N ASP A 6 -11.46 18.41 -10.63
CA ASP A 6 -12.85 18.01 -10.43
C ASP A 6 -12.94 16.47 -10.39
N LEU A 7 -12.86 15.90 -9.20
CA LEU A 7 -12.94 14.44 -8.98
C LEU A 7 -14.31 13.83 -9.32
N LYS A 8 -15.31 14.65 -9.65
CA LYS A 8 -16.65 14.18 -10.02
C LYS A 8 -16.74 13.85 -11.52
N LYS A 9 -15.75 14.22 -12.32
CA LYS A 9 -15.70 13.94 -13.75
C LYS A 9 -14.57 12.94 -14.03
N PRO A 10 -14.77 12.00 -14.98
CA PRO A 10 -13.69 11.17 -15.48
C PRO A 10 -12.58 12.08 -16.01
N SER A 11 -11.40 11.98 -15.42
CA SER A 11 -10.22 12.74 -15.85
C SER A 11 -9.13 11.76 -16.28
N MET A 12 -8.25 12.19 -17.17
CA MET A 12 -7.15 11.37 -17.65
C MET A 12 -6.23 10.95 -16.50
N GLU A 13 -6.06 11.82 -15.52
CA GLU A 13 -5.27 11.59 -14.31
C GLU A 13 -5.81 10.38 -13.52
N LEU A 14 -7.12 10.32 -13.31
CA LEU A 14 -7.76 9.19 -12.63
C LEU A 14 -7.62 7.89 -13.41
N ILE A 15 -7.80 7.94 -14.75
CA ILE A 15 -7.64 6.76 -15.61
C ILE A 15 -6.22 6.20 -15.47
N ILE A 16 -5.20 7.06 -15.49
CA ILE A 16 -3.80 6.65 -15.34
C ILE A 16 -3.57 5.99 -13.97
N VAL A 17 -4.06 6.60 -12.89
CA VAL A 17 -3.91 6.03 -11.54
C VAL A 17 -4.58 4.66 -11.45
N TYR A 18 -5.83 4.51 -11.91
CA TYR A 18 -6.53 3.23 -11.85
C TYR A 18 -5.90 2.16 -12.76
N THR A 19 -5.39 2.55 -13.92
CA THR A 19 -4.64 1.64 -14.80
C THR A 19 -3.36 1.17 -14.11
N ALA A 20 -2.62 2.08 -13.49
CA ALA A 20 -1.42 1.74 -12.73
C ALA A 20 -1.71 0.78 -11.56
N THR A 21 -2.81 0.96 -10.82
CA THR A 21 -3.22 0.02 -9.75
C THR A 21 -3.48 -1.38 -10.29
N THR A 22 -4.13 -1.49 -11.44
CA THR A 22 -4.40 -2.78 -12.09
C THR A 22 -3.09 -3.48 -12.49
N ILE A 23 -2.17 -2.75 -13.10
CA ILE A 23 -0.83 -3.26 -13.45
C ILE A 23 -0.07 -3.68 -12.19
N GLY A 24 -0.14 -2.86 -11.12
CA GLY A 24 0.47 -3.16 -9.84
C GLY A 24 -0.04 -4.46 -9.21
N SER A 25 -1.34 -4.68 -9.23
CA SER A 25 -1.96 -5.91 -8.71
C SER A 25 -1.45 -7.16 -9.42
N ILE A 26 -1.43 -7.13 -10.76
CA ILE A 26 -0.92 -8.25 -11.58
C ILE A 26 0.58 -8.42 -11.36
N GLY A 27 1.34 -7.34 -11.45
CA GLY A 27 2.81 -7.35 -11.30
C GLY A 27 3.27 -7.81 -9.92
N GLY A 28 2.50 -7.50 -8.87
CA GLY A 28 2.79 -7.91 -7.50
C GLY A 28 2.75 -9.43 -7.31
N GLY A 29 1.71 -10.08 -7.86
CA GLY A 29 1.60 -11.52 -7.86
C GLY A 29 2.63 -12.19 -8.79
N TRP A 30 2.84 -11.60 -9.96
CA TRP A 30 3.80 -12.10 -10.95
C TRP A 30 5.24 -12.09 -10.42
N LEU A 31 5.70 -11.00 -9.79
CA LEU A 31 7.07 -10.89 -9.28
C LEU A 31 7.39 -11.97 -8.25
N SER A 32 6.53 -12.16 -7.27
CA SER A 32 6.75 -13.18 -6.25
C SER A 32 6.66 -14.59 -6.83
N GLY A 33 5.72 -14.83 -7.76
CA GLY A 33 5.60 -16.09 -8.50
C GLY A 33 6.84 -16.39 -9.35
N TYR A 34 7.39 -15.39 -10.03
CA TYR A 34 8.61 -15.53 -10.82
C TYR A 34 9.79 -15.95 -9.95
N LEU A 35 9.99 -15.30 -8.79
CA LEU A 35 11.07 -15.66 -7.85
C LEU A 35 10.91 -17.08 -7.32
N ILE A 36 9.69 -17.51 -7.02
CA ILE A 36 9.39 -18.90 -6.60
C ILE A 36 9.75 -19.88 -7.70
N ASN A 37 9.40 -19.58 -8.96
CA ASN A 37 9.75 -20.42 -10.10
C ASN A 37 11.26 -20.50 -10.36
N GLN A 38 12.03 -19.50 -9.92
CA GLN A 38 13.50 -19.52 -9.92
C GLN A 38 14.11 -20.31 -8.75
N GLY A 39 13.28 -20.99 -7.96
CA GLY A 39 13.72 -21.82 -6.84
C GLY A 39 13.84 -21.11 -5.49
N TRP A 40 13.37 -19.87 -5.39
CA TRP A 40 13.33 -19.21 -4.09
C TRP A 40 12.25 -19.82 -3.19
N PRO A 41 12.53 -20.03 -1.89
CA PRO A 41 11.49 -20.38 -0.93
C PRO A 41 10.36 -19.34 -0.94
N SER A 42 9.09 -19.78 -0.94
CA SER A 42 7.92 -18.89 -1.02
C SER A 42 7.99 -17.71 -0.04
N PHE A 43 8.38 -17.97 1.22
CA PHE A 43 8.46 -16.92 2.23
C PHE A 43 9.52 -15.85 1.92
N LYS A 44 10.67 -16.24 1.35
CA LYS A 44 11.71 -15.29 0.95
C LYS A 44 11.28 -14.47 -0.26
N ALA A 45 10.72 -15.13 -1.26
CA ALA A 45 10.23 -14.47 -2.47
C ALA A 45 9.16 -13.41 -2.16
N ARG A 46 8.18 -13.75 -1.31
CA ARG A 46 7.12 -12.81 -0.94
C ARG A 46 7.64 -11.64 -0.10
N LYS A 47 8.45 -11.90 0.94
CA LYS A 47 9.03 -10.84 1.76
C LYS A 47 9.93 -9.90 0.97
N PHE A 48 10.72 -10.43 0.04
CA PHE A 48 11.56 -9.63 -0.83
C PHE A 48 10.73 -8.76 -1.77
N SER A 49 9.71 -9.33 -2.42
CA SER A 49 8.79 -8.57 -3.28
C SER A 49 8.07 -7.48 -2.49
N MET A 50 7.59 -7.79 -1.28
CA MET A 50 6.93 -6.82 -0.40
C MET A 50 7.87 -5.68 0.01
N LEU A 51 9.15 -5.96 0.30
CA LEU A 51 10.13 -4.91 0.57
C LEU A 51 10.29 -3.99 -0.64
N GLY A 52 10.42 -4.55 -1.84
CA GLY A 52 10.51 -3.77 -3.08
C GLY A 52 9.30 -2.85 -3.26
N PHE A 53 8.09 -3.36 -3.03
CA PHE A 53 6.86 -2.55 -3.11
C PHE A 53 6.75 -1.53 -1.97
N ALA A 54 7.17 -1.87 -0.75
CA ALA A 54 7.23 -0.92 0.35
C ALA A 54 8.15 0.27 0.02
N LEU A 55 9.32 0.01 -0.55
CA LEU A 55 10.26 1.04 -0.98
C LEU A 55 9.72 1.84 -2.17
N ALA A 56 8.95 1.22 -3.07
CA ALA A 56 8.31 1.92 -4.19
C ALA A 56 7.19 2.89 -3.77
N VAL A 57 6.65 2.75 -2.56
CA VAL A 57 5.72 3.74 -1.98
C VAL A 57 6.44 4.97 -1.44
N VAL A 58 7.68 4.84 -0.96
CA VAL A 58 8.42 5.94 -0.29
C VAL A 58 8.47 7.24 -1.11
N PRO A 59 8.66 7.23 -2.44
CA PRO A 59 8.68 8.46 -3.24
C PRO A 59 7.43 9.33 -3.12
N ILE A 60 6.29 8.84 -2.61
CA ILE A 60 5.10 9.65 -2.36
C ILE A 60 5.38 10.83 -1.42
N MET A 61 6.40 10.71 -0.56
CA MET A 61 6.84 11.81 0.32
C MET A 61 7.29 13.04 -0.46
N LEU A 62 7.69 12.88 -1.73
CA LEU A 62 8.10 13.96 -2.61
C LEU A 62 6.93 14.65 -3.30
N ALA A 63 5.68 14.15 -3.16
CA ALA A 63 4.51 14.69 -3.84
C ALA A 63 4.25 16.17 -3.52
N ARG A 64 4.67 16.64 -2.34
CA ARG A 64 4.55 18.05 -1.94
C ARG A 64 5.42 19.01 -2.78
N TYR A 65 6.52 18.50 -3.34
CA TYR A 65 7.48 19.29 -4.14
C TYR A 65 7.15 19.28 -5.64
N CYS A 66 6.05 18.63 -6.03
CA CYS A 66 5.63 18.60 -7.42
C CYS A 66 5.18 19.98 -7.88
N GLU A 67 5.82 20.49 -8.91
CA GLU A 67 5.47 21.76 -9.57
C GLU A 67 4.39 21.53 -10.64
N ASN A 68 4.29 20.32 -11.16
CA ASN A 68 3.38 19.93 -12.23
C ASN A 68 2.46 18.79 -11.78
N ILE A 69 1.19 18.87 -12.22
CA ILE A 69 0.18 17.85 -11.96
C ILE A 69 0.63 16.44 -12.39
N TRP A 70 1.33 16.33 -13.53
CA TRP A 70 1.78 15.03 -14.04
C TRP A 70 2.85 14.37 -13.17
N GLN A 71 3.69 15.16 -12.50
CA GLN A 71 4.63 14.64 -11.51
C GLN A 71 3.87 14.05 -10.30
N ALA A 72 2.85 14.76 -9.82
CA ALA A 72 2.00 14.27 -8.74
C ALA A 72 1.25 13.00 -9.16
N VAL A 73 0.66 12.98 -10.37
CA VAL A 73 -0.02 11.79 -10.93
C VAL A 73 0.93 10.61 -11.03
N ALA A 74 2.18 10.81 -11.47
CA ALA A 74 3.17 9.75 -11.57
C ALA A 74 3.51 9.16 -10.19
N LEU A 75 3.75 10.01 -9.18
CA LEU A 75 4.05 9.55 -7.82
C LEU A 75 2.86 8.84 -7.18
N ILE A 76 1.65 9.38 -7.34
CA ILE A 76 0.42 8.74 -6.84
C ILE A 76 0.19 7.41 -7.54
N SER A 77 0.38 7.35 -8.87
CA SER A 77 0.22 6.12 -9.64
C SER A 77 1.22 5.05 -9.21
N LEU A 78 2.48 5.42 -8.98
CA LEU A 78 3.51 4.52 -8.48
C LEU A 78 3.15 3.98 -7.09
N ALA A 79 2.75 4.87 -6.17
CA ALA A 79 2.37 4.48 -4.82
C ALA A 79 1.12 3.58 -4.81
N ALA A 80 0.12 3.91 -5.64
CA ALA A 80 -1.11 3.13 -5.78
C ALA A 80 -0.86 1.75 -6.42
N ALA A 81 0.01 1.66 -7.43
CA ALA A 81 0.43 0.39 -8.01
C ALA A 81 1.20 -0.47 -7.00
N ALA A 82 2.13 0.13 -6.26
CA ALA A 82 2.89 -0.55 -5.22
C ALA A 82 2.00 -1.04 -4.07
N HIS A 83 0.99 -0.24 -3.67
CA HIS A 83 -0.03 -0.63 -2.70
C HIS A 83 -0.79 -1.89 -3.16
N GLN A 84 -1.25 -1.93 -4.40
CA GLN A 84 -1.97 -3.09 -4.93
C GLN A 84 -1.07 -4.32 -5.07
N ALA A 85 0.19 -4.14 -5.46
CA ALA A 85 1.18 -5.21 -5.50
C ALA A 85 1.48 -5.77 -4.10
N TRP A 86 1.55 -4.91 -3.09
CA TRP A 86 1.66 -5.30 -1.69
C TRP A 86 0.45 -6.12 -1.24
N SER A 87 -0.76 -5.63 -1.50
CA SER A 87 -2.01 -6.30 -1.12
C SER A 87 -2.12 -7.70 -1.72
N ALA A 88 -1.75 -7.87 -2.99
CA ALA A 88 -1.72 -9.19 -3.64
C ALA A 88 -0.82 -10.19 -2.90
N ASN A 89 0.33 -9.73 -2.38
CA ASN A 89 1.25 -10.58 -1.61
C ASN A 89 0.75 -10.88 -0.20
N ILE A 90 0.08 -9.94 0.48
CA ILE A 90 -0.55 -10.19 1.80
C ILE A 90 -1.58 -11.31 1.72
N TYR A 91 -2.48 -11.26 0.74
CA TYR A 91 -3.48 -12.32 0.54
C TYR A 91 -2.81 -13.67 0.20
N SER A 92 -1.75 -13.64 -0.60
CA SER A 92 -1.01 -14.84 -0.93
C SER A 92 -0.29 -15.45 0.28
N ILE A 93 0.26 -14.62 1.19
CA ILE A 93 0.84 -15.10 2.45
C ILE A 93 -0.22 -15.83 3.29
N ALA A 94 -1.43 -15.29 3.40
CA ALA A 94 -2.51 -15.95 4.12
C ALA A 94 -2.83 -17.33 3.53
N THR A 95 -2.85 -17.46 2.20
CA THR A 95 -3.09 -18.75 1.54
C THR A 95 -1.93 -19.74 1.67
N ASP A 96 -0.69 -19.25 1.80
CA ASP A 96 0.49 -20.09 1.97
C ASP A 96 0.65 -20.58 3.43
N MET A 97 0.20 -19.78 4.41
CA MET A 97 0.39 -20.08 5.84
C MET A 97 -0.74 -20.88 6.46
N PHE A 98 -1.95 -20.83 5.92
CA PHE A 98 -3.12 -21.41 6.55
C PHE A 98 -3.73 -22.54 5.70
N PRO A 99 -4.23 -23.63 6.33
CA PRO A 99 -4.95 -24.68 5.61
C PRO A 99 -6.23 -24.13 4.99
N LYS A 100 -6.66 -24.71 3.88
CA LYS A 100 -7.81 -24.24 3.07
C LYS A 100 -9.06 -23.95 3.91
N LYS A 101 -9.31 -24.75 4.97
CA LYS A 101 -10.47 -24.58 5.89
C LYS A 101 -10.45 -23.26 6.68
N ALA A 102 -9.28 -22.65 6.88
CA ALA A 102 -9.10 -21.44 7.71
C ALA A 102 -8.83 -20.17 6.89
N VAL A 103 -8.43 -20.28 5.63
CA VAL A 103 -8.01 -19.14 4.78
C VAL A 103 -9.08 -18.06 4.71
N SER A 104 -10.34 -18.43 4.50
CA SER A 104 -11.45 -17.45 4.39
C SER A 104 -11.63 -16.66 5.68
N SER A 105 -11.54 -17.33 6.84
CA SER A 105 -11.67 -16.68 8.14
C SER A 105 -10.51 -15.73 8.41
N VAL A 106 -9.28 -16.14 8.09
CA VAL A 106 -8.07 -15.30 8.24
C VAL A 106 -8.15 -14.06 7.36
N ILE A 107 -8.52 -14.22 6.09
CA ILE A 107 -8.71 -13.10 5.15
C ILE A 107 -9.86 -12.19 5.62
N GLY A 108 -10.95 -12.76 6.13
CA GLY A 108 -12.08 -12.00 6.67
C GLY A 108 -11.69 -11.13 7.86
N ILE A 109 -10.96 -11.69 8.84
CA ILE A 109 -10.47 -10.94 10.01
C ILE A 109 -9.49 -9.84 9.56
N GLY A 110 -8.56 -10.15 8.66
CA GLY A 110 -7.64 -9.18 8.10
C GLY A 110 -8.36 -8.05 7.35
N GLY A 111 -9.38 -8.40 6.57
CA GLY A 111 -10.24 -7.43 5.86
C GLY A 111 -11.02 -6.53 6.82
N MET A 112 -11.56 -7.07 7.92
CA MET A 112 -12.22 -6.27 8.96
C MET A 112 -11.24 -5.28 9.61
N ALA A 113 -10.03 -5.70 9.97
CA ALA A 113 -9.00 -4.82 10.51
C ALA A 113 -8.62 -3.72 9.51
N GLY A 114 -8.48 -4.06 8.21
CA GLY A 114 -8.24 -3.10 7.15
C GLY A 114 -9.38 -2.09 6.99
N SER A 115 -10.63 -2.53 7.09
CA SER A 115 -11.81 -1.65 7.01
C SER A 115 -11.86 -0.66 8.18
N VAL A 116 -11.51 -1.09 9.38
CA VAL A 116 -11.39 -0.19 10.55
C VAL A 116 -10.35 0.90 10.27
N GLY A 117 -9.16 0.54 9.77
CA GLY A 117 -8.14 1.50 9.35
C GLY A 117 -8.65 2.44 8.26
N GLY A 118 -9.38 1.91 7.28
CA GLY A 118 -9.99 2.67 6.18
C GLY A 118 -11.03 3.70 6.63
N ILE A 119 -11.68 3.49 7.76
CA ILE A 119 -12.61 4.46 8.37
C ILE A 119 -11.84 5.53 9.15
N PHE A 120 -10.92 5.12 10.02
CA PHE A 120 -10.25 6.04 10.93
C PHE A 120 -9.18 6.89 10.25
N PHE A 121 -8.46 6.36 9.27
CA PHE A 121 -7.37 7.09 8.62
C PHE A 121 -7.84 8.37 7.91
N PRO A 122 -8.91 8.40 7.08
CA PRO A 122 -9.43 9.64 6.52
C PRO A 122 -9.89 10.66 7.57
N MET A 123 -10.42 10.19 8.71
CA MET A 123 -10.81 11.08 9.81
C MET A 123 -9.59 11.76 10.44
N ILE A 124 -8.50 11.00 10.64
CA ILE A 124 -7.22 11.54 11.16
C ILE A 124 -6.64 12.55 10.16
N VAL A 125 -6.66 12.21 8.86
CA VAL A 125 -6.20 13.11 7.79
C VAL A 125 -7.01 14.40 7.78
N GLY A 126 -8.34 14.32 7.85
CA GLY A 126 -9.22 15.50 7.88
C GLY A 126 -8.93 16.38 9.09
N TYR A 127 -8.89 15.80 10.29
CA TYR A 127 -8.57 16.51 11.52
C TYR A 127 -7.19 17.20 11.46
N LEU A 128 -6.19 16.49 10.94
CA LEU A 128 -4.83 17.05 10.82
C LEU A 128 -4.79 18.24 9.87
N LEU A 129 -5.41 18.12 8.70
CA LEU A 129 -5.46 19.20 7.72
C LEU A 129 -6.23 20.42 8.24
N ASP A 130 -7.36 20.22 8.92
CA ASP A 130 -8.13 21.31 9.51
C ASP A 130 -7.32 22.04 10.59
N LYS A 131 -6.62 21.30 11.45
CA LYS A 131 -5.76 21.87 12.49
C LYS A 131 -4.65 22.75 11.89
N TYR A 132 -3.93 22.25 10.90
CA TYR A 132 -2.84 23.00 10.27
C TYR A 132 -3.34 24.15 9.39
N LYS A 133 -4.52 24.01 8.78
CA LYS A 133 -5.18 25.10 8.05
C LYS A 133 -5.54 26.25 8.97
N LEU A 134 -6.07 25.97 10.15
CA LEU A 134 -6.38 26.99 11.18
C LEU A 134 -5.12 27.67 11.73
N ALA A 135 -4.00 26.94 11.79
CA ALA A 135 -2.71 27.48 12.20
C ALA A 135 -2.01 28.29 11.09
N GLY A 136 -2.55 28.35 9.88
CA GLY A 136 -2.00 29.09 8.74
C GLY A 136 -0.91 28.35 7.95
N ASP A 137 -0.62 27.09 8.29
CA ASP A 137 0.42 26.30 7.62
C ASP A 137 -0.07 24.90 7.19
N ILE A 138 -0.97 24.90 6.22
CA ILE A 138 -1.53 23.66 5.67
C ILE A 138 -0.46 22.73 5.05
N ASN A 139 0.68 23.30 4.61
CA ASN A 139 1.75 22.52 3.99
C ASN A 139 2.39 21.54 4.97
N ASP A 140 2.54 21.93 6.24
CA ASP A 140 3.04 21.04 7.28
C ASP A 140 2.08 19.88 7.55
N GLY A 141 0.77 20.13 7.47
CA GLY A 141 -0.24 19.07 7.53
C GLY A 141 -0.04 18.02 6.43
N TYR A 142 0.15 18.47 5.19
CA TYR A 142 0.44 17.55 4.07
C TYR A 142 1.77 16.81 4.24
N ASN A 143 2.80 17.47 4.79
CA ASN A 143 4.09 16.82 5.06
C ASN A 143 3.95 15.63 5.97
N ILE A 144 3.21 15.79 7.06
CA ILE A 144 2.99 14.71 8.03
C ILE A 144 2.23 13.56 7.37
N ILE A 145 1.21 13.87 6.58
CA ILE A 145 0.42 12.84 5.88
C ILE A 145 1.28 12.06 4.90
N PHE A 146 2.06 12.73 4.06
CA PHE A 146 2.93 12.05 3.11
C PHE A 146 4.03 11.25 3.79
N LEU A 147 4.57 11.73 4.91
CA LEU A 147 5.53 10.99 5.73
C LEU A 147 4.89 9.71 6.29
N LEU A 148 3.69 9.81 6.84
CA LEU A 148 2.94 8.66 7.35
C LEU A 148 2.66 7.65 6.24
N CYS A 149 2.15 8.10 5.08
CA CYS A 149 1.86 7.22 3.96
C CYS A 149 3.11 6.53 3.41
N GLY A 150 4.22 7.26 3.25
CA GLY A 150 5.45 6.70 2.71
C GLY A 150 6.18 5.76 3.66
N SER A 151 6.07 5.96 4.99
CA SER A 151 6.72 5.11 5.98
C SER A 151 5.89 3.87 6.36
N ALA A 152 4.57 3.92 6.21
CA ALA A 152 3.65 2.88 6.71
C ALA A 152 3.97 1.48 6.17
N TYR A 153 4.31 1.37 4.88
CA TYR A 153 4.62 0.07 4.26
C TYR A 153 5.94 -0.51 4.70
N VAL A 154 6.96 0.34 4.90
CA VAL A 154 8.27 -0.07 5.42
C VAL A 154 8.12 -0.56 6.85
N LEU A 155 7.34 0.16 7.68
CA LEU A 155 7.04 -0.25 9.06
C LEU A 155 6.24 -1.56 9.08
N ALA A 156 5.21 -1.69 8.24
CA ALA A 156 4.42 -2.92 8.13
C ALA A 156 5.30 -4.11 7.68
N TRP A 157 6.21 -3.88 6.72
CA TRP A 157 7.17 -4.91 6.32
C TRP A 157 8.08 -5.32 7.47
N ALA A 158 8.61 -4.37 8.24
CA ALA A 158 9.46 -4.65 9.40
C ALA A 158 8.72 -5.47 10.47
N ILE A 159 7.44 -5.14 10.71
CA ILE A 159 6.58 -5.91 11.63
C ILE A 159 6.39 -7.35 11.13
N ILE A 160 6.06 -7.53 9.85
CA ILE A 160 5.91 -8.87 9.25
C ILE A 160 7.23 -9.63 9.30
N TYR A 161 8.34 -8.96 9.03
CA TYR A 161 9.66 -9.59 9.06
C TYR A 161 10.03 -10.11 10.44
N THR A 162 9.70 -9.37 11.50
CA THR A 162 10.01 -9.72 12.89
C THR A 162 9.04 -10.73 13.50
N LEU A 163 7.72 -10.56 13.24
CA LEU A 163 6.70 -11.42 13.84
C LEU A 163 6.52 -12.76 13.11
N ALA A 164 6.78 -12.79 11.80
CA ALA A 164 6.68 -14.01 10.99
C ALA A 164 8.02 -14.29 10.29
N PRO A 165 9.09 -14.68 11.02
CA PRO A 165 10.41 -14.89 10.45
C PRO A 165 10.40 -16.02 9.41
N LYS A 166 9.59 -17.06 9.61
CA LYS A 166 9.33 -18.12 8.64
C LYS A 166 7.82 -18.20 8.40
N LEU A 167 7.42 -18.32 7.13
CA LEU A 167 6.02 -18.56 6.75
C LEU A 167 5.82 -20.08 6.67
N GLU A 168 5.69 -20.72 7.81
CA GLU A 168 5.38 -22.16 7.92
C GLU A 168 3.86 -22.34 7.99
N THR A 169 3.36 -23.42 7.40
CA THR A 169 1.93 -23.73 7.43
C THR A 169 1.49 -23.98 8.87
N ALA A 170 0.49 -23.22 9.32
CA ALA A 170 -0.08 -23.39 10.64
C ALA A 170 -0.77 -24.76 10.76
N ASN A 171 -0.37 -25.55 11.77
CA ASN A 171 -1.06 -26.79 12.08
C ASN A 171 -2.29 -26.43 12.94
N ILE A 172 -3.47 -26.59 12.37
CA ILE A 172 -4.76 -26.32 13.02
C ILE A 172 -5.49 -27.67 13.04
N ASP A 173 -5.17 -28.48 14.04
CA ASP A 173 -5.92 -29.71 14.35
C ASP A 173 -7.28 -29.37 14.96
#